data_7f95a76db395a0adbb19cce994572d9d
#
_entry.id   7f95a76db395a0adbb19cce994572d9d
#
_cell.length_a   1.000
_cell.length_b   1.000
_cell.length_c   1.000
_cell.angle_alpha   90.00
_cell.angle_beta   90.00
_cell.angle_gamma   90.00
#
_symmetry.space_group_name_H-M   'P 1'
#
loop_
_entity.id
_entity.type
_entity.pdbx_description
1 polymer ?
#
loop_
_entity_poly.entity_id
_entity_poly.type
_entity_poly.pdbx_seq_one_letter_code
_entity_poly.pdbx_strand_id
1 'polypeptide(L)'
;MAIFTGAGVAIVTPFKEDETIDYERLDELIDFHCENGTDSIVICGTSGEAATMTECEHMECVKFTVERTKGRIPVIAGTGSNCTKTAMELSKEAADYGVDGVLMVTPYYNKATQKGMIAHFTQVADAAKVPVVLYNIPGRTGCRMDAETVAHLVNHVDNIVAIKEASGDFSNIAKMMELTDGKLDLYSGNDDQIVPLMSLGGKGVISVLSNVAPKAAHDICQLYLDGKVKESLDLQLKALPLIHALFLEVNPIPVKKAVELMGLCGGTLRAPLTELEPEHTEILRREMHHFGLIK
;
A
#
# COMPACT_ATOMS: atom_id res chain seq x y z
N MET A 1 5.57 -17.89 6.46
CA MET A 1 4.11 -17.59 6.48
C MET A 1 3.98 -16.16 6.02
N ALA A 2 3.07 -15.84 5.12
CA ALA A 2 2.84 -14.47 4.64
C ALA A 2 2.49 -13.54 5.81
N ILE A 3 2.85 -12.25 5.74
CA ILE A 3 2.47 -11.25 6.76
C ILE A 3 0.95 -11.16 6.84
N PHE A 4 0.28 -11.14 5.69
CA PHE A 4 -1.17 -11.24 5.57
C PHE A 4 -1.55 -11.90 4.23
N THR A 5 -2.82 -12.25 4.08
CA THR A 5 -3.42 -12.70 2.83
C THR A 5 -4.74 -11.96 2.65
N GLY A 6 -5.05 -11.50 1.44
CA GLY A 6 -6.24 -10.69 1.18
C GLY A 6 -5.91 -9.24 0.82
N ALA A 7 -6.62 -8.28 1.41
CA ALA A 7 -6.50 -6.86 1.09
C ALA A 7 -5.90 -6.04 2.25
N GLY A 8 -4.66 -5.61 2.10
CA GLY A 8 -4.05 -4.59 2.94
C GLY A 8 -4.44 -3.19 2.45
N VAL A 9 -4.85 -2.29 3.35
CA VAL A 9 -5.14 -0.91 2.98
C VAL A 9 -3.89 -0.04 3.01
N ALA A 10 -3.58 0.66 1.92
CA ALA A 10 -2.68 1.80 1.96
C ALA A 10 -3.47 2.99 2.54
N ILE A 11 -3.57 3.04 3.87
CA ILE A 11 -4.48 3.95 4.58
C ILE A 11 -4.09 5.42 4.35
N VAL A 12 -5.08 6.29 4.17
CA VAL A 12 -4.87 7.73 4.13
C VAL A 12 -4.56 8.26 5.54
N THR A 13 -3.80 9.33 5.62
CA THR A 13 -3.58 10.05 6.88
C THR A 13 -4.50 11.25 6.94
N PRO A 14 -5.44 11.32 7.90
CA PRO A 14 -6.26 12.50 8.10
C PRO A 14 -5.43 13.68 8.57
N PHE A 15 -5.67 14.86 8.00
CA PHE A 15 -5.13 16.12 8.49
C PHE A 15 -6.26 17.07 8.88
N LYS A 16 -6.02 17.90 9.90
CA LYS A 16 -6.88 19.03 10.28
C LYS A 16 -6.70 20.18 9.28
N GLU A 17 -7.51 21.21 9.37
CA GLU A 17 -7.40 22.41 8.53
C GLU A 17 -6.05 23.14 8.70
N ASP A 18 -5.41 23.04 9.86
CA ASP A 18 -4.07 23.57 10.14
C ASP A 18 -2.93 22.65 9.68
N GLU A 19 -3.25 21.61 8.92
CA GLU A 19 -2.34 20.60 8.38
C GLU A 19 -1.68 19.69 9.43
N THR A 20 -2.04 19.76 10.70
CA THR A 20 -1.60 18.79 11.71
C THR A 20 -2.31 17.45 11.52
N ILE A 21 -1.68 16.35 11.95
CA ILE A 21 -2.31 15.01 11.87
C ILE A 21 -3.52 14.98 12.79
N ASP A 22 -4.66 14.53 12.26
CA ASP A 22 -5.88 14.31 13.01
C ASP A 22 -5.92 12.87 13.54
N TYR A 23 -5.32 12.67 14.71
CA TYR A 23 -5.25 11.36 15.35
C TYR A 23 -6.61 10.82 15.80
N GLU A 24 -7.60 11.68 16.06
CA GLU A 24 -8.97 11.25 16.39
C GLU A 24 -9.62 10.58 15.16
N ARG A 25 -9.52 11.22 14.00
CA ARG A 25 -10.01 10.65 12.74
C ARG A 25 -9.19 9.45 12.28
N LEU A 26 -7.89 9.43 12.55
CA LEU A 26 -7.06 8.26 12.26
C LEU A 26 -7.48 7.05 13.11
N ASP A 27 -7.83 7.26 14.36
CA ASP A 27 -8.38 6.23 15.24
C ASP A 27 -9.68 5.62 14.69
N GLU A 28 -10.62 6.49 14.31
CA GLU A 28 -11.88 6.08 13.68
C GLU A 28 -11.67 5.29 12.38
N LEU A 29 -10.70 5.71 11.56
CA LEU A 29 -10.33 4.98 10.34
C LEU A 29 -9.74 3.61 10.63
N ILE A 30 -8.87 3.50 11.64
CA ILE A 30 -8.30 2.21 12.07
C ILE A 30 -9.43 1.26 12.49
N ASP A 31 -10.37 1.74 13.31
CA ASP A 31 -11.53 0.95 13.73
C ASP A 31 -12.41 0.56 12.53
N PHE A 32 -12.70 1.51 11.63
CA PHE A 32 -13.43 1.24 10.39
C PHE A 32 -12.79 0.09 9.59
N HIS A 33 -11.47 0.10 9.43
CA HIS A 33 -10.78 -0.96 8.70
C HIS A 33 -10.81 -2.31 9.42
N CYS A 34 -10.56 -2.32 10.72
CA CYS A 34 -10.59 -3.54 11.52
C CYS A 34 -11.98 -4.22 11.52
N GLU A 35 -13.05 -3.42 11.43
CA GLU A 35 -14.44 -3.91 11.50
C GLU A 35 -15.02 -4.28 10.12
N ASN A 36 -14.43 -3.80 9.03
CA ASN A 36 -14.98 -3.96 7.69
C ASN A 36 -14.15 -4.87 6.77
N GLY A 37 -13.35 -5.79 7.33
CA GLY A 37 -12.73 -6.88 6.58
C GLY A 37 -11.41 -6.52 5.90
N THR A 38 -10.72 -5.47 6.36
CA THR A 38 -9.34 -5.22 5.95
C THR A 38 -8.40 -6.24 6.60
N ASP A 39 -7.48 -6.82 5.82
CA ASP A 39 -6.58 -7.88 6.27
C ASP A 39 -5.25 -7.35 6.83
N SER A 40 -4.87 -6.11 6.52
CA SER A 40 -3.67 -5.44 7.04
C SER A 40 -3.76 -3.93 6.84
N ILE A 41 -3.13 -3.14 7.73
CA ILE A 41 -2.96 -1.70 7.54
C ILE A 41 -1.52 -1.42 7.09
N VAL A 42 -1.38 -0.70 5.98
CA VAL A 42 -0.10 -0.13 5.52
C VAL A 42 -0.12 1.37 5.82
N ILE A 43 0.50 1.75 6.92
CA ILE A 43 0.56 3.14 7.39
C ILE A 43 1.75 3.89 6.79
N CYS A 44 1.63 5.17 6.59
CA CYS A 44 2.67 6.06 6.05
C CYS A 44 3.24 5.56 4.69
N GLY A 45 2.35 4.99 3.85
CA GLY A 45 2.65 4.76 2.45
C GLY A 45 2.41 6.02 1.60
N THR A 46 2.35 5.84 0.28
CA THR A 46 2.05 6.92 -0.67
C THR A 46 0.68 7.58 -0.38
N SER A 47 -0.36 6.77 -0.15
CA SER A 47 -1.70 7.28 0.16
C SER A 47 -1.77 7.94 1.54
N GLY A 48 -0.88 7.58 2.45
CA GLY A 48 -0.73 8.20 3.76
C GLY A 48 0.10 9.49 3.75
N GLU A 49 0.50 10.00 2.57
CA GLU A 49 1.24 11.27 2.40
C GLU A 49 2.56 11.34 3.20
N ALA A 50 3.25 10.20 3.38
CA ALA A 50 4.51 10.17 4.10
C ALA A 50 5.58 11.13 3.55
N ALA A 51 5.52 11.44 2.24
CA ALA A 51 6.45 12.37 1.60
C ALA A 51 6.30 13.84 2.05
N THR A 52 5.20 14.21 2.69
CA THR A 52 4.93 15.56 3.21
C THR A 52 5.01 15.63 4.74
N MET A 53 5.38 14.52 5.40
CA MET A 53 5.58 14.45 6.84
C MET A 53 7.04 14.71 7.18
N THR A 54 7.29 15.34 8.33
CA THR A 54 8.59 15.25 8.99
C THR A 54 8.84 13.82 9.47
N GLU A 55 10.10 13.42 9.64
CA GLU A 55 10.42 12.07 10.15
C GLU A 55 9.77 11.81 11.53
N CYS A 56 9.68 12.85 12.38
CA CYS A 56 9.03 12.75 13.70
C CYS A 56 7.53 12.47 13.57
N GLU A 57 6.79 13.25 12.77
CA GLU A 57 5.35 13.01 12.50
C GLU A 57 5.11 11.62 11.91
N HIS A 58 5.98 11.20 10.98
CA HIS A 58 5.91 9.89 10.33
C HIS A 58 5.99 8.78 11.40
N MET A 59 6.99 8.84 12.26
CA MET A 59 7.20 7.79 13.25
C MET A 59 6.17 7.83 14.39
N GLU A 60 5.68 9.01 14.78
CA GLU A 60 4.55 9.14 15.71
C GLU A 60 3.27 8.52 15.13
N CYS A 61 3.01 8.72 13.83
CA CYS A 61 1.86 8.14 13.13
C CYS A 61 1.95 6.60 13.07
N VAL A 62 3.13 6.05 12.80
CA VAL A 62 3.38 4.59 12.86
C VAL A 62 3.12 4.06 14.26
N LYS A 63 3.72 4.66 15.29
CA LYS A 63 3.54 4.25 16.69
C LYS A 63 2.07 4.27 17.09
N PHE A 64 1.38 5.37 16.81
CA PHE A 64 -0.06 5.51 17.10
C PHE A 64 -0.87 4.39 16.45
N THR A 65 -0.60 4.08 15.18
CA THR A 65 -1.33 3.03 14.45
C THR A 65 -1.12 1.66 15.07
N VAL A 66 0.11 1.30 15.44
CA VAL A 66 0.40 0.04 16.14
C VAL A 66 -0.35 -0.04 17.47
N GLU A 67 -0.28 1.01 18.28
CA GLU A 67 -0.96 1.07 19.59
C GLU A 67 -2.48 0.98 19.47
N ARG A 68 -3.07 1.59 18.45
CA ARG A 68 -4.53 1.62 18.23
C ARG A 68 -5.08 0.37 17.57
N THR A 69 -4.31 -0.25 16.67
CA THR A 69 -4.68 -1.53 16.06
C THR A 69 -4.73 -2.66 17.09
N LYS A 70 -3.89 -2.64 18.11
CA LYS A 70 -3.87 -3.61 19.23
C LYS A 70 -3.76 -5.07 18.77
N GLY A 71 -3.07 -5.32 17.66
CA GLY A 71 -2.89 -6.65 17.11
C GLY A 71 -4.16 -7.27 16.49
N ARG A 72 -5.22 -6.48 16.24
CA ARG A 72 -6.45 -6.98 15.56
C ARG A 72 -6.16 -7.43 14.13
N ILE A 73 -5.32 -6.70 13.42
CA ILE A 73 -4.80 -7.04 12.10
C ILE A 73 -3.34 -6.58 12.01
N PRO A 74 -2.50 -7.15 11.11
CA PRO A 74 -1.12 -6.75 10.94
C PRO A 74 -0.96 -5.28 10.53
N VAL A 75 0.09 -4.63 11.05
CA VAL A 75 0.49 -3.26 10.69
C VAL A 75 1.84 -3.30 9.96
N ILE A 76 1.87 -2.75 8.76
CA ILE A 76 3.07 -2.59 7.94
C ILE A 76 3.39 -1.11 7.84
N ALA A 77 4.62 -0.69 8.20
CA ALA A 77 5.02 0.71 8.07
C ALA A 77 5.71 0.98 6.73
N GLY A 78 5.29 2.02 6.02
CA GLY A 78 6.03 2.55 4.87
C GLY A 78 7.26 3.30 5.35
N THR A 79 8.46 2.74 5.19
CA THR A 79 9.72 3.31 5.68
C THR A 79 10.76 3.54 4.58
N GLY A 80 10.35 3.33 3.30
CA GLY A 80 11.23 3.50 2.16
C GLY A 80 11.67 4.95 1.96
N SER A 81 12.96 5.13 1.66
CA SER A 81 13.57 6.42 1.34
C SER A 81 14.57 6.25 0.20
N ASN A 82 14.85 7.33 -0.53
CA ASN A 82 15.93 7.37 -1.52
C ASN A 82 17.33 7.58 -0.87
N CYS A 83 17.37 7.75 0.45
CA CYS A 83 18.57 7.74 1.28
C CYS A 83 18.62 6.46 2.10
N THR A 84 19.60 5.61 1.87
CA THR A 84 19.74 4.31 2.57
C THR A 84 19.78 4.49 4.09
N LYS A 85 20.51 5.50 4.57
CA LYS A 85 20.65 5.77 6.00
C LYS A 85 19.29 6.10 6.63
N THR A 86 18.52 7.01 6.03
CA THR A 86 17.16 7.37 6.49
C THR A 86 16.24 6.14 6.47
N ALA A 87 16.28 5.35 5.40
CA ALA A 87 15.47 4.13 5.33
C ALA A 87 15.82 3.12 6.44
N MET A 88 17.12 2.99 6.79
CA MET A 88 17.56 2.15 7.91
C MET A 88 17.06 2.66 9.26
N GLU A 89 17.16 3.96 9.50
CA GLU A 89 16.74 4.62 10.75
C GLU A 89 15.23 4.47 10.96
N LEU A 90 14.41 4.83 9.96
CA LEU A 90 12.95 4.69 10.01
C LEU A 90 12.51 3.23 10.16
N SER A 91 13.15 2.30 9.43
CA SER A 91 12.77 0.88 9.52
C SER A 91 13.10 0.25 10.85
N LYS A 92 14.24 0.64 11.45
CA LYS A 92 14.62 0.19 12.79
C LYS A 92 13.65 0.73 13.85
N GLU A 93 13.33 2.02 13.80
CA GLU A 93 12.42 2.66 14.74
C GLU A 93 11.00 2.08 14.63
N ALA A 94 10.51 1.85 13.40
CA ALA A 94 9.22 1.17 13.19
C ALA A 94 9.21 -0.24 13.79
N ALA A 95 10.30 -1.00 13.64
CA ALA A 95 10.44 -2.32 14.26
C ALA A 95 10.43 -2.24 15.80
N ASP A 96 11.08 -1.23 16.38
CA ASP A 96 11.08 -1.00 17.83
C ASP A 96 9.67 -0.67 18.36
N TYR A 97 8.76 -0.10 17.53
CA TYR A 97 7.35 0.11 17.86
C TYR A 97 6.47 -1.14 17.71
N GLY A 98 7.00 -2.22 17.13
CA GLY A 98 6.31 -3.49 17.03
C GLY A 98 5.43 -3.65 15.79
N VAL A 99 5.82 -3.07 14.65
CA VAL A 99 5.16 -3.36 13.36
C VAL A 99 5.41 -4.80 12.92
N ASP A 100 4.47 -5.38 12.18
CA ASP A 100 4.56 -6.75 11.65
C ASP A 100 5.44 -6.82 10.39
N GLY A 101 5.77 -5.67 9.79
CA GLY A 101 6.65 -5.55 8.64
C GLY A 101 6.86 -4.12 8.20
N VAL A 102 7.77 -3.93 7.23
CA VAL A 102 8.04 -2.62 6.62
C VAL A 102 7.87 -2.70 5.10
N LEU A 103 7.29 -1.64 4.51
CA LEU A 103 7.13 -1.47 3.07
C LEU A 103 8.21 -0.52 2.54
N MET A 104 9.01 -1.01 1.60
CA MET A 104 10.21 -0.34 1.13
C MET A 104 10.12 -0.02 -0.36
N VAL A 105 9.78 1.21 -0.71
CA VAL A 105 9.79 1.68 -2.11
C VAL A 105 11.22 1.74 -2.67
N THR A 106 11.38 1.45 -3.97
CA THR A 106 12.67 1.65 -4.66
C THR A 106 13.16 3.08 -4.50
N PRO A 107 14.49 3.31 -4.34
CA PRO A 107 15.03 4.67 -4.28
C PRO A 107 14.56 5.49 -5.50
N TYR A 108 13.82 6.54 -5.21
CA TYR A 108 13.23 7.45 -6.20
C TYR A 108 14.16 8.63 -6.47
N TYR A 109 14.02 9.27 -7.63
CA TYR A 109 14.75 10.46 -8.07
C TYR A 109 16.22 10.19 -8.41
N ASN A 110 17.05 9.68 -7.48
CA ASN A 110 18.47 9.39 -7.67
C ASN A 110 18.76 8.10 -8.45
N LYS A 111 17.74 7.32 -8.83
CA LYS A 111 17.77 6.19 -9.81
C LYS A 111 18.90 5.20 -9.55
N ALA A 112 18.80 4.44 -8.47
CA ALA A 112 19.77 3.40 -8.16
C ALA A 112 19.90 2.36 -9.28
N THR A 113 21.13 1.86 -9.50
CA THR A 113 21.37 0.68 -10.33
C THR A 113 20.85 -0.58 -9.65
N GLN A 114 20.69 -1.70 -10.38
CA GLN A 114 20.29 -2.98 -9.79
C GLN A 114 21.23 -3.41 -8.65
N LYS A 115 22.54 -3.27 -8.83
CA LYS A 115 23.54 -3.50 -7.77
C LYS A 115 23.37 -2.56 -6.57
N GLY A 116 23.05 -1.30 -6.83
CA GLY A 116 22.75 -0.31 -5.78
C GLY A 116 21.50 -0.65 -5.00
N MET A 117 20.43 -1.14 -5.67
CA MET A 117 19.20 -1.61 -5.03
C MET A 117 19.46 -2.84 -4.15
N ILE A 118 20.24 -3.81 -4.62
CA ILE A 118 20.65 -4.96 -3.79
C ILE A 118 21.34 -4.48 -2.51
N ALA A 119 22.33 -3.60 -2.63
CA ALA A 119 23.06 -3.07 -1.47
C ALA A 119 22.14 -2.27 -0.53
N HIS A 120 21.24 -1.45 -1.07
CA HIS A 120 20.28 -0.65 -0.32
C HIS A 120 19.34 -1.54 0.50
N PHE A 121 18.61 -2.43 -0.17
CA PHE A 121 17.61 -3.27 0.50
C PHE A 121 18.23 -4.26 1.48
N THR A 122 19.42 -4.81 1.20
CA THR A 122 20.14 -5.67 2.15
C THR A 122 20.47 -4.93 3.43
N GLN A 123 21.05 -3.70 3.34
CA GLN A 123 21.36 -2.91 4.53
C GLN A 123 20.13 -2.53 5.34
N VAL A 124 19.04 -2.15 4.67
CA VAL A 124 17.81 -1.79 5.38
C VAL A 124 17.14 -3.00 6.01
N ALA A 125 17.11 -4.13 5.32
CA ALA A 125 16.57 -5.38 5.87
C ALA A 125 17.35 -5.85 7.11
N ASP A 126 18.70 -5.73 7.08
CA ASP A 126 19.54 -6.03 8.23
C ASP A 126 19.30 -5.08 9.42
N ALA A 127 19.00 -3.81 9.16
CA ALA A 127 18.67 -2.84 10.21
C ALA A 127 17.26 -3.06 10.79
N ALA A 128 16.27 -3.34 9.97
CA ALA A 128 14.87 -3.49 10.36
C ALA A 128 14.63 -4.76 11.20
N LYS A 129 15.20 -5.90 10.81
CA LYS A 129 15.04 -7.21 11.47
C LYS A 129 13.59 -7.70 11.63
N VAL A 130 12.67 -7.09 10.90
CA VAL A 130 11.28 -7.51 10.71
C VAL A 130 11.06 -7.85 9.24
N PRO A 131 9.96 -8.51 8.87
CA PRO A 131 9.63 -8.79 7.48
C PRO A 131 9.64 -7.53 6.60
N VAL A 132 10.27 -7.63 5.44
CA VAL A 132 10.38 -6.54 4.46
C VAL A 132 9.54 -6.88 3.23
N VAL A 133 8.67 -5.94 2.85
CA VAL A 133 7.92 -5.92 1.60
C VAL A 133 8.60 -4.94 0.66
N LEU A 134 9.21 -5.40 -0.41
CA LEU A 134 9.74 -4.55 -1.47
C LEU A 134 8.58 -3.83 -2.18
N TYR A 135 8.81 -2.62 -2.69
CA TYR A 135 7.79 -1.92 -3.46
C TYR A 135 8.35 -1.42 -4.78
N ASN A 136 7.87 -2.02 -5.89
CA ASN A 136 8.27 -1.71 -7.25
C ASN A 136 7.19 -0.90 -7.96
N ILE A 137 7.45 0.40 -8.15
CA ILE A 137 6.54 1.35 -8.81
C ILE A 137 7.31 2.32 -9.72
N PRO A 138 7.79 1.86 -10.87
CA PRO A 138 8.65 2.65 -11.75
C PRO A 138 8.00 3.94 -12.27
N GLY A 139 6.67 3.97 -12.40
CA GLY A 139 5.93 5.17 -12.80
C GLY A 139 6.05 6.35 -11.82
N ARG A 140 6.37 6.09 -10.55
CA ARG A 140 6.60 7.13 -9.54
C ARG A 140 8.07 7.34 -9.23
N THR A 141 8.87 6.28 -9.23
CA THR A 141 10.25 6.33 -8.77
C THR A 141 11.26 6.62 -9.88
N GLY A 142 10.88 6.36 -11.14
CA GLY A 142 11.77 6.45 -12.29
C GLY A 142 12.82 5.33 -12.32
N CYS A 143 12.71 4.31 -11.49
CA CYS A 143 13.54 3.10 -11.54
C CYS A 143 12.72 1.84 -11.26
N ARG A 144 13.14 0.72 -11.85
CA ARG A 144 12.48 -0.58 -11.77
C ARG A 144 13.43 -1.61 -11.17
N MET A 145 12.90 -2.50 -10.36
CA MET A 145 13.61 -3.74 -9.99
C MET A 145 13.40 -4.79 -11.08
N ASP A 146 14.49 -5.34 -11.57
CA ASP A 146 14.47 -6.48 -12.47
C ASP A 146 14.21 -7.77 -11.69
N ALA A 147 13.64 -8.78 -12.35
CA ALA A 147 13.30 -10.05 -11.71
C ALA A 147 14.50 -10.71 -11.02
N GLU A 148 15.68 -10.64 -11.62
CA GLU A 148 16.93 -11.15 -11.06
C GLU A 148 17.35 -10.43 -9.77
N THR A 149 17.09 -9.13 -9.69
CA THR A 149 17.35 -8.32 -8.48
C THR A 149 16.45 -8.75 -7.34
N VAL A 150 15.15 -8.90 -7.60
CA VAL A 150 14.19 -9.36 -6.60
C VAL A 150 14.54 -10.79 -6.16
N ALA A 151 14.82 -11.68 -7.11
CA ALA A 151 15.20 -13.06 -6.81
C ALA A 151 16.50 -13.14 -5.99
N HIS A 152 17.49 -12.31 -6.31
CA HIS A 152 18.72 -12.24 -5.50
C HIS A 152 18.40 -11.85 -4.05
N LEU A 153 17.60 -10.80 -3.84
CA LEU A 153 17.24 -10.33 -2.50
C LEU A 153 16.47 -11.40 -1.72
N VAL A 154 15.43 -11.97 -2.29
CA VAL A 154 14.59 -13.00 -1.64
C VAL A 154 15.37 -14.28 -1.31
N ASN A 155 16.33 -14.66 -2.16
CA ASN A 155 17.10 -15.89 -1.96
C ASN A 155 18.29 -15.74 -1.00
N HIS A 156 18.73 -14.51 -0.69
CA HIS A 156 19.96 -14.27 0.11
C HIS A 156 19.75 -13.38 1.33
N VAL A 157 18.54 -12.80 1.53
CA VAL A 157 18.21 -11.94 2.68
C VAL A 157 16.93 -12.46 3.32
N ASP A 158 17.07 -13.16 4.42
CA ASP A 158 16.02 -14.00 5.04
C ASP A 158 14.71 -13.26 5.37
N ASN A 159 14.79 -11.97 5.70
CA ASN A 159 13.62 -11.17 6.06
C ASN A 159 13.05 -10.34 4.91
N ILE A 160 13.59 -10.42 3.69
CA ILE A 160 12.93 -9.92 2.49
C ILE A 160 11.99 -11.01 1.98
N VAL A 161 10.70 -10.89 2.30
CA VAL A 161 9.73 -11.98 2.13
C VAL A 161 8.67 -11.70 1.06
N ALA A 162 8.47 -10.44 0.69
CA ALA A 162 7.36 -10.05 -0.17
C ALA A 162 7.70 -8.89 -1.10
N ILE A 163 6.84 -8.71 -2.11
CA ILE A 163 6.84 -7.54 -2.98
C ILE A 163 5.41 -7.01 -3.20
N LYS A 164 5.27 -5.68 -3.10
CA LYS A 164 4.15 -4.93 -3.69
C LYS A 164 4.54 -4.55 -5.11
N GLU A 165 3.88 -5.16 -6.09
CA GLU A 165 4.19 -4.97 -7.50
C GLU A 165 3.16 -4.05 -8.16
N ALA A 166 3.62 -2.92 -8.66
CA ALA A 166 2.80 -1.89 -9.30
C ALA A 166 3.37 -1.40 -10.64
N SER A 167 4.24 -2.20 -11.27
CA SER A 167 4.80 -1.85 -12.59
C SER A 167 3.84 -2.13 -13.75
N GLY A 168 2.93 -3.10 -13.58
CA GLY A 168 2.10 -3.62 -14.66
C GLY A 168 2.86 -4.50 -15.66
N ASP A 169 4.12 -4.82 -15.42
CA ASP A 169 4.95 -5.68 -16.28
C ASP A 169 4.79 -7.15 -15.87
N PHE A 170 3.73 -7.79 -16.37
CA PHE A 170 3.41 -9.19 -16.08
C PHE A 170 4.52 -10.16 -16.48
N SER A 171 5.30 -9.84 -17.55
CA SER A 171 6.44 -10.68 -17.95
C SER A 171 7.54 -10.67 -16.89
N ASN A 172 7.87 -9.49 -16.34
CA ASN A 172 8.83 -9.36 -15.26
C ASN A 172 8.32 -10.02 -13.97
N ILE A 173 7.03 -9.87 -13.66
CA ILE A 173 6.40 -10.50 -12.48
C ILE A 173 6.44 -12.03 -12.59
N ALA A 174 6.04 -12.60 -13.72
CA ALA A 174 6.09 -14.06 -13.94
C ALA A 174 7.51 -14.60 -13.77
N LYS A 175 8.52 -13.86 -14.26
CA LYS A 175 9.93 -14.22 -14.09
C LYS A 175 10.40 -14.10 -12.63
N MET A 176 9.92 -13.11 -11.88
CA MET A 176 10.18 -13.05 -10.42
C MET A 176 9.67 -14.29 -9.70
N MET A 177 8.44 -14.71 -10.00
CA MET A 177 7.82 -15.88 -9.38
C MET A 177 8.56 -17.18 -9.75
N GLU A 178 8.99 -17.33 -11.01
CA GLU A 178 9.85 -18.45 -11.45
C GLU A 178 11.16 -18.50 -10.67
N LEU A 179 11.91 -17.38 -10.64
CA LEU A 179 13.25 -17.33 -10.04
C LEU A 179 13.26 -17.45 -8.52
N THR A 180 12.14 -17.17 -7.87
CA THR A 180 12.00 -17.28 -6.40
C THR A 180 11.40 -18.61 -5.94
N ASP A 181 10.97 -19.47 -6.87
CA ASP A 181 10.42 -20.80 -6.59
C ASP A 181 9.36 -20.79 -5.47
N GLY A 182 8.41 -19.86 -5.55
CA GLY A 182 7.30 -19.71 -4.60
C GLY A 182 7.67 -19.15 -3.23
N LYS A 183 8.90 -18.70 -3.00
CA LYS A 183 9.31 -18.07 -1.74
C LYS A 183 8.83 -16.63 -1.58
N LEU A 184 8.57 -15.95 -2.70
CA LEU A 184 8.15 -14.56 -2.73
C LEU A 184 6.64 -14.44 -2.52
N ASP A 185 6.19 -13.76 -1.47
CA ASP A 185 4.80 -13.34 -1.35
C ASP A 185 4.54 -12.14 -2.26
N LEU A 186 3.69 -12.32 -3.27
CA LEU A 186 3.36 -11.31 -4.26
C LEU A 186 2.04 -10.60 -3.88
N TYR A 187 2.09 -9.27 -3.75
CA TYR A 187 0.90 -8.42 -3.59
C TYR A 187 0.75 -7.48 -4.78
N SER A 188 -0.46 -7.36 -5.32
CA SER A 188 -0.75 -6.30 -6.27
C SER A 188 -0.63 -4.92 -5.62
N GLY A 189 0.01 -3.98 -6.30
CA GLY A 189 -0.01 -2.56 -5.94
C GLY A 189 -1.06 -1.77 -6.71
N ASN A 190 -1.77 -2.41 -7.65
CA ASN A 190 -2.79 -1.84 -8.52
C ASN A 190 -4.11 -2.58 -8.32
N ASP A 191 -5.17 -1.86 -7.93
CA ASP A 191 -6.49 -2.44 -7.64
C ASP A 191 -7.16 -3.05 -8.89
N ASP A 192 -6.89 -2.53 -10.07
CA ASP A 192 -7.37 -3.05 -11.35
C ASP A 192 -6.68 -4.35 -11.80
N GLN A 193 -5.63 -4.78 -11.11
CA GLN A 193 -4.80 -5.92 -11.46
C GLN A 193 -4.78 -7.03 -10.39
N ILE A 194 -5.73 -7.02 -9.43
CA ILE A 194 -5.76 -8.00 -8.34
C ILE A 194 -5.87 -9.42 -8.91
N VAL A 195 -6.93 -9.71 -9.66
CA VAL A 195 -7.18 -11.07 -10.20
C VAL A 195 -6.05 -11.54 -11.12
N PRO A 196 -5.55 -10.74 -12.07
CA PRO A 196 -4.37 -11.12 -12.86
C PRO A 196 -3.13 -11.48 -12.02
N LEU A 197 -2.81 -10.70 -10.97
CA LEU A 197 -1.67 -11.02 -10.11
C LEU A 197 -1.93 -12.25 -9.23
N MET A 198 -3.14 -12.44 -8.76
CA MET A 198 -3.53 -13.67 -8.04
C MET A 198 -3.28 -14.92 -8.90
N SER A 199 -3.49 -14.84 -10.23
CA SER A 199 -3.24 -15.96 -11.15
C SER A 199 -1.76 -16.32 -11.29
N LEU A 200 -0.84 -15.42 -10.91
CA LEU A 200 0.60 -15.67 -10.82
C LEU A 200 1.06 -16.12 -9.43
N GLY A 201 0.13 -16.51 -8.54
CA GLY A 201 0.44 -16.95 -7.17
C GLY A 201 0.39 -15.84 -6.13
N GLY A 202 -0.22 -14.69 -6.45
CA GLY A 202 -0.38 -13.57 -5.55
C GLY A 202 -1.12 -13.94 -4.25
N LYS A 203 -0.77 -13.25 -3.16
CA LYS A 203 -1.38 -13.41 -1.83
C LYS A 203 -2.51 -12.41 -1.60
N GLY A 204 -2.60 -11.37 -2.44
CA GLY A 204 -3.60 -10.32 -2.31
C GLY A 204 -3.15 -8.98 -2.90
N VAL A 205 -3.57 -7.89 -2.29
CA VAL A 205 -3.35 -6.52 -2.74
C VAL A 205 -2.97 -5.59 -1.59
N ILE A 206 -2.12 -4.61 -1.85
CA ILE A 206 -1.96 -3.41 -1.00
C ILE A 206 -2.66 -2.27 -1.73
N SER A 207 -3.87 -1.96 -1.31
CA SER A 207 -4.97 -1.37 -2.05
C SER A 207 -5.18 0.11 -1.72
N VAL A 208 -5.61 0.88 -2.71
CA VAL A 208 -6.20 2.21 -2.54
C VAL A 208 -7.74 2.09 -2.41
N LEU A 209 -8.37 1.22 -3.19
CA LEU A 209 -9.81 0.93 -3.12
C LEU A 209 -10.27 0.57 -1.70
N SER A 210 -9.44 -0.15 -0.95
CA SER A 210 -9.74 -0.55 0.43
C SER A 210 -10.06 0.64 1.36
N ASN A 211 -9.55 1.85 1.10
CA ASN A 211 -9.87 3.03 1.93
C ASN A 211 -11.37 3.34 1.96
N VAL A 212 -12.12 2.99 0.91
CA VAL A 212 -13.55 3.30 0.77
C VAL A 212 -14.43 2.05 0.65
N ALA A 213 -13.86 0.93 0.20
CA ALA A 213 -14.57 -0.33 -0.02
C ALA A 213 -13.74 -1.53 0.48
N PRO A 214 -13.39 -1.58 1.79
CA PRO A 214 -12.50 -2.60 2.34
C PRO A 214 -13.02 -4.01 2.10
N LYS A 215 -14.31 -4.25 2.36
CA LYS A 215 -14.93 -5.56 2.12
C LYS A 215 -14.86 -6.00 0.66
N ALA A 216 -15.06 -5.08 -0.28
CA ALA A 216 -15.00 -5.44 -1.71
C ALA A 216 -13.57 -5.83 -2.13
N ALA A 217 -12.55 -5.10 -1.67
CA ALA A 217 -11.16 -5.45 -1.93
C ALA A 217 -10.77 -6.80 -1.30
N HIS A 218 -11.20 -7.04 -0.06
CA HIS A 218 -11.05 -8.35 0.61
C HIS A 218 -11.73 -9.46 -0.19
N ASP A 219 -13.02 -9.27 -0.53
CA ASP A 219 -13.81 -10.30 -1.21
C ASP A 219 -13.23 -10.66 -2.60
N ILE A 220 -12.67 -9.70 -3.35
CA ILE A 220 -11.98 -9.99 -4.62
C ILE A 220 -10.85 -11.00 -4.37
N CYS A 221 -10.02 -10.77 -3.37
CA CYS A 221 -8.92 -11.68 -3.03
C CYS A 221 -9.42 -13.01 -2.47
N GLN A 222 -10.35 -12.98 -1.52
CA GLN A 222 -10.83 -14.18 -0.83
C GLN A 222 -11.60 -15.12 -1.78
N LEU A 223 -12.45 -14.58 -2.64
CA LEU A 223 -13.15 -15.38 -3.65
C LEU A 223 -12.18 -16.10 -4.59
N TYR A 224 -11.07 -15.43 -4.98
CA TYR A 224 -10.05 -16.08 -5.79
C TYR A 224 -9.38 -17.24 -5.03
N LEU A 225 -9.00 -17.02 -3.77
CA LEU A 225 -8.35 -18.02 -2.93
C LEU A 225 -9.28 -19.21 -2.64
N ASP A 226 -10.57 -18.98 -2.55
CA ASP A 226 -11.61 -20.01 -2.40
C ASP A 226 -11.87 -20.81 -3.70
N GLY A 227 -11.16 -20.49 -4.79
CA GLY A 227 -11.36 -21.12 -6.10
C GLY A 227 -12.56 -20.57 -6.89
N LYS A 228 -13.23 -19.53 -6.40
CA LYS A 228 -14.36 -18.85 -7.03
C LYS A 228 -13.88 -17.75 -7.99
N VAL A 229 -12.99 -18.14 -8.92
CA VAL A 229 -12.26 -17.20 -9.80
C VAL A 229 -13.20 -16.33 -10.62
N LYS A 230 -14.32 -16.89 -11.10
CA LYS A 230 -15.28 -16.11 -11.89
C LYS A 230 -15.95 -15.02 -11.05
N GLU A 231 -16.38 -15.34 -9.83
CA GLU A 231 -17.01 -14.37 -8.93
C GLU A 231 -16.04 -13.28 -8.49
N SER A 232 -14.77 -13.65 -8.24
CA SER A 232 -13.69 -12.69 -7.98
C SER A 232 -13.51 -11.72 -9.14
N LEU A 233 -13.44 -12.24 -10.39
CA LEU A 233 -13.32 -11.42 -11.58
C LEU A 233 -14.54 -10.52 -11.78
N ASP A 234 -15.75 -11.06 -11.64
CA ASP A 234 -17.00 -10.29 -11.78
C ASP A 234 -17.03 -9.10 -10.79
N LEU A 235 -16.58 -9.32 -9.55
CA LEU A 235 -16.51 -8.27 -8.53
C LEU A 235 -15.43 -7.24 -8.86
N GLN A 236 -14.25 -7.66 -9.31
CA GLN A 236 -13.21 -6.74 -9.76
C GLN A 236 -13.69 -5.88 -10.92
N LEU A 237 -14.30 -6.47 -11.94
CA LEU A 237 -14.82 -5.73 -13.09
C LEU A 237 -15.94 -4.76 -12.69
N LYS A 238 -16.79 -5.12 -11.73
CA LYS A 238 -17.80 -4.21 -11.15
C LYS A 238 -17.14 -3.03 -10.42
N ALA A 239 -15.99 -3.23 -9.79
CA ALA A 239 -15.27 -2.18 -9.06
C ALA A 239 -14.43 -1.27 -9.98
N LEU A 240 -14.14 -1.66 -11.23
CA LEU A 240 -13.25 -0.90 -12.13
C LEU A 240 -13.64 0.57 -12.31
N PRO A 241 -14.91 0.95 -12.53
CA PRO A 241 -15.26 2.36 -12.66
C PRO A 241 -14.88 3.20 -11.43
N LEU A 242 -15.13 2.66 -10.23
CA LEU A 242 -14.71 3.30 -8.97
C LEU A 242 -13.20 3.33 -8.84
N ILE A 243 -12.50 2.22 -9.14
CA ILE A 243 -11.03 2.17 -9.11
C ILE A 243 -10.46 3.25 -10.01
N HIS A 244 -10.94 3.38 -11.25
CA HIS A 244 -10.46 4.42 -12.17
C HIS A 244 -10.75 5.83 -11.64
N ALA A 245 -11.91 6.04 -11.00
CA ALA A 245 -12.24 7.33 -10.39
C ALA A 245 -11.30 7.71 -9.24
N LEU A 246 -10.80 6.73 -8.49
CA LEU A 246 -9.81 6.92 -7.42
C LEU A 246 -8.39 7.28 -7.94
N PHE A 247 -8.18 7.27 -9.27
CA PHE A 247 -6.92 7.60 -9.93
C PHE A 247 -7.07 8.64 -11.06
N LEU A 248 -8.18 9.41 -11.07
CA LEU A 248 -8.38 10.52 -12.03
C LEU A 248 -7.29 11.57 -11.92
N GLU A 249 -6.76 11.76 -10.73
CA GLU A 249 -5.60 12.58 -10.45
C GLU A 249 -4.57 11.78 -9.64
N VAL A 250 -3.46 12.42 -9.30
CA VAL A 250 -2.39 11.79 -8.52
C VAL A 250 -2.95 11.29 -7.17
N ASN A 251 -2.83 9.99 -6.92
CA ASN A 251 -3.10 9.42 -5.60
C ASN A 251 -2.13 10.05 -4.55
N PRO A 252 -2.65 10.59 -3.40
CA PRO A 252 -3.96 10.29 -2.78
C PRO A 252 -5.09 11.31 -3.01
N ILE A 253 -4.97 12.25 -3.91
CA ILE A 253 -5.96 13.32 -4.08
C ILE A 253 -7.40 12.76 -4.19
N PRO A 254 -7.73 11.85 -5.16
CA PRO A 254 -9.10 11.35 -5.28
C PRO A 254 -9.53 10.47 -4.10
N VAL A 255 -8.65 9.61 -3.58
CA VAL A 255 -9.05 8.71 -2.48
C VAL A 255 -9.32 9.47 -1.19
N LYS A 256 -8.57 10.53 -0.90
CA LYS A 256 -8.83 11.37 0.27
C LYS A 256 -10.15 12.12 0.15
N LYS A 257 -10.48 12.64 -1.05
CA LYS A 257 -11.80 13.20 -1.35
C LYS A 257 -12.90 12.15 -1.20
N ALA A 258 -12.67 10.91 -1.59
CA ALA A 258 -13.66 9.84 -1.44
C ALA A 258 -13.93 9.51 0.05
N VAL A 259 -12.89 9.43 0.87
CA VAL A 259 -13.03 9.22 2.32
C VAL A 259 -13.74 10.40 3.00
N GLU A 260 -13.48 11.65 2.56
CA GLU A 260 -14.21 12.86 2.99
C GLU A 260 -15.70 12.77 2.62
N LEU A 261 -16.03 12.37 1.39
CA LEU A 261 -17.41 12.21 0.93
C LEU A 261 -18.20 11.13 1.72
N MET A 262 -17.48 10.17 2.31
CA MET A 262 -18.06 9.20 3.24
C MET A 262 -18.19 9.73 4.68
N GLY A 263 -17.66 10.94 4.96
CA GLY A 263 -17.69 11.53 6.31
C GLY A 263 -16.70 10.92 7.30
N LEU A 264 -15.71 10.16 6.82
CA LEU A 264 -14.76 9.43 7.67
C LEU A 264 -13.55 10.29 8.06
N CYS A 265 -13.17 11.29 7.25
CA CYS A 265 -12.13 12.27 7.61
C CYS A 265 -12.34 13.59 6.85
N GLY A 266 -11.54 14.62 7.16
CA GLY A 266 -11.45 15.84 6.35
C GLY A 266 -10.67 15.61 5.04
N GLY A 267 -10.90 16.45 4.05
CA GLY A 267 -10.25 16.39 2.73
C GLY A 267 -8.90 17.09 2.64
N THR A 268 -8.38 17.64 3.75
CA THR A 268 -7.13 18.42 3.77
C THR A 268 -5.94 17.60 3.27
N LEU A 269 -5.22 18.16 2.31
CA LEU A 269 -3.98 17.62 1.73
C LEU A 269 -2.85 18.60 2.00
N ARG A 270 -1.63 18.08 2.17
CA ARG A 270 -0.43 18.93 2.29
C ARG A 270 0.18 19.22 0.93
N ALA A 271 0.65 20.45 0.72
CA ALA A 271 1.40 20.80 -0.48
C ALA A 271 2.59 19.86 -0.70
N PRO A 272 2.91 19.49 -1.96
CA PRO A 272 2.44 20.07 -3.22
C PRO A 272 1.12 19.49 -3.74
N LEU A 273 0.43 18.65 -2.98
CA LEU A 273 -0.88 18.12 -3.37
C LEU A 273 -1.95 19.22 -3.19
N THR A 274 -2.98 19.15 -4.02
CA THR A 274 -4.08 20.11 -4.07
C THR A 274 -5.41 19.40 -3.91
N GLU A 275 -6.48 20.15 -3.70
CA GLU A 275 -7.84 19.59 -3.75
C GLU A 275 -8.12 18.98 -5.13
N LEU A 276 -8.97 17.94 -5.13
CA LEU A 276 -9.47 17.31 -6.36
C LEU A 276 -10.28 18.34 -7.16
N GLU A 277 -10.04 18.41 -8.48
CA GLU A 277 -10.77 19.29 -9.38
C GLU A 277 -12.29 19.06 -9.31
N PRO A 278 -13.12 20.12 -9.40
CA PRO A 278 -14.57 19.98 -9.28
C PRO A 278 -15.18 18.97 -10.27
N GLU A 279 -14.71 18.95 -11.51
CA GLU A 279 -15.18 18.01 -12.53
C GLU A 279 -14.88 16.55 -12.15
N HIS A 280 -13.69 16.29 -11.60
CA HIS A 280 -13.30 14.97 -11.14
C HIS A 280 -14.02 14.57 -9.84
N THR A 281 -14.35 15.56 -8.99
CA THR A 281 -15.17 15.31 -7.79
C THR A 281 -16.56 14.80 -8.17
N GLU A 282 -17.20 15.35 -9.20
CA GLU A 282 -18.50 14.88 -9.66
C GLU A 282 -18.43 13.47 -10.29
N ILE A 283 -17.36 13.17 -11.04
CA ILE A 283 -17.15 11.82 -11.55
C ILE A 283 -16.96 10.84 -10.39
N LEU A 284 -16.11 11.15 -9.43
CA LEU A 284 -15.87 10.32 -8.25
C LEU A 284 -17.15 10.08 -7.46
N ARG A 285 -17.92 11.12 -7.18
CA ARG A 285 -19.22 11.04 -6.48
C ARG A 285 -20.18 10.10 -7.19
N ARG A 286 -20.30 10.22 -8.51
CA ARG A 286 -21.17 9.36 -9.32
C ARG A 286 -20.76 7.89 -9.22
N GLU A 287 -19.47 7.57 -9.33
CA GLU A 287 -18.99 6.20 -9.27
C GLU A 287 -19.10 5.62 -7.85
N MET A 288 -18.91 6.43 -6.81
CA MET A 288 -19.16 6.05 -5.41
C MET A 288 -20.64 5.73 -5.17
N HIS A 289 -21.56 6.55 -5.73
CA HIS A 289 -23.00 6.29 -5.66
C HIS A 289 -23.38 5.00 -6.42
N HIS A 290 -22.86 4.81 -7.64
CA HIS A 290 -23.11 3.60 -8.43
C HIS A 290 -22.58 2.34 -7.73
N PHE A 291 -21.46 2.43 -7.02
CA PHE A 291 -20.92 1.34 -6.25
C PHE A 291 -21.69 1.09 -4.93
N GLY A 292 -22.47 2.08 -4.47
CA GLY A 292 -23.28 2.00 -3.25
C GLY A 292 -22.58 2.46 -1.97
N LEU A 293 -21.56 3.29 -2.07
CA LEU A 293 -20.79 3.82 -0.91
C LEU A 293 -21.44 5.06 -0.30
N ILE A 294 -22.14 5.85 -1.11
CA ILE A 294 -22.84 7.08 -0.71
C ILE A 294 -24.24 7.11 -1.30
N LYS A 295 -25.13 7.95 -0.72
CA LYS A 295 -26.54 8.13 -1.16
C LYS A 295 -26.67 9.16 -2.26
#